data_3fd601787c904d7ded83a6fc71f99174
#
_entry.id   3fd601787c904d7ded83a6fc71f99174
#
_cell.length_a   1.000
_cell.length_b   1.000
_cell.length_c   1.000
_cell.angle_alpha   90.00
_cell.angle_beta   90.00
_cell.angle_gamma   90.00
#
_symmetry.space_group_name_H-M   'P 1'
#
loop_
_entity.id
_entity.type
_entity.pdbx_description
1 polymer ?
#
loop_
_entity_poly.entity_id
_entity_poly.type
_entity_poly.pdbx_seq_one_letter_code
_entity_poly.pdbx_strand_id
1 'polypeptide(L)'
;MDLEVNLGGLKMRTPVTTASGTFGYGTEYVGALDYSKLGAVTAKGVRLDAWPGNPMPRHAEVRGGLVNAIGLQGTGVAHFLETTVPWYRK
;
A
#
# COMPACT_ATOMS: atom_id res chain seq x y z
N MET A 1 -18.83 -15.98 12.77
CA MET A 1 -17.46 -16.51 12.86
C MET A 1 -16.53 -15.40 13.27
N ASP A 2 -15.71 -15.65 14.27
CA ASP A 2 -14.71 -14.68 14.71
C ASP A 2 -13.41 -14.91 13.91
N LEU A 3 -13.01 -13.89 13.16
CA LEU A 3 -11.78 -13.92 12.35
C LEU A 3 -10.66 -13.08 12.97
N GLU A 4 -10.89 -12.57 14.18
CA GLU A 4 -9.90 -11.72 14.86
C GLU A 4 -8.58 -12.48 15.09
N VAL A 5 -7.47 -11.81 14.82
CA VAL A 5 -6.12 -12.35 15.02
C VAL A 5 -5.24 -11.31 15.73
N ASN A 6 -4.22 -11.81 16.43
CA ASN A 6 -3.19 -10.99 17.03
C ASN A 6 -1.85 -11.33 16.37
N LEU A 7 -1.31 -10.39 15.61
CA LEU A 7 -0.03 -10.55 14.92
C LEU A 7 1.04 -9.73 15.63
N GLY A 8 1.79 -10.39 16.53
CA GLY A 8 2.88 -9.73 17.25
C GLY A 8 2.44 -8.53 18.09
N GLY A 9 1.25 -8.57 18.65
CA GLY A 9 0.67 -7.45 19.42
C GLY A 9 -0.27 -6.55 18.62
N LEU A 10 -0.30 -6.68 17.28
CA LEU A 10 -1.25 -5.97 16.43
C LEU A 10 -2.56 -6.75 16.36
N LYS A 11 -3.60 -6.22 16.95
CA LYS A 11 -4.94 -6.82 16.88
C LYS A 11 -5.60 -6.44 15.57
N MET A 12 -6.02 -7.46 14.81
CA MET A 12 -6.67 -7.29 13.52
C MET A 12 -8.04 -7.99 13.55
N ARG A 13 -9.06 -7.34 13.02
CA ARG A 13 -10.41 -7.91 12.94
C ARG A 13 -10.51 -9.12 12.02
N THR A 14 -9.63 -9.19 11.03
CA THR A 14 -9.50 -10.32 10.10
C THR A 14 -8.03 -10.57 9.80
N PRO A 15 -7.65 -11.78 9.33
CA PRO A 15 -6.26 -12.06 8.98
C PRO A 15 -5.85 -11.51 7.61
N VAL A 16 -6.73 -10.78 6.92
CA VAL A 16 -6.46 -10.27 5.56
C VAL A 16 -5.79 -8.92 5.63
N THR A 17 -4.67 -8.78 4.96
CA THR A 17 -3.93 -7.52 4.83
C THR A 17 -3.50 -7.33 3.38
N THR A 18 -3.22 -6.10 3.01
CA THR A 18 -2.72 -5.76 1.67
C THR A 18 -1.20 -5.85 1.63
N ALA A 19 -0.65 -5.94 0.42
CA ALA A 19 0.79 -5.92 0.18
C ALA A 19 1.19 -4.55 -0.39
N SER A 20 2.23 -3.94 0.19
CA SER A 20 2.68 -2.60 -0.14
C SER A 20 3.02 -2.39 -1.63
N GLY A 21 3.60 -3.42 -2.27
CA GLY A 21 4.03 -3.31 -3.67
C GLY A 21 2.90 -3.25 -4.69
N THR A 22 1.73 -3.78 -4.36
CA THR A 22 0.58 -3.85 -5.26
C THR A 22 -0.54 -2.92 -4.88
N PHE A 23 -0.60 -2.47 -3.65
CA PHE A 23 -1.70 -1.66 -3.13
C PHE A 23 -1.35 -0.16 -3.00
N GLY A 24 -0.07 0.19 -3.05
CA GLY A 24 0.38 1.57 -2.88
C GLY A 24 0.02 2.10 -1.50
N TYR A 25 -0.57 3.29 -1.45
CA TYR A 25 -1.07 3.87 -0.20
C TYR A 25 -2.52 3.48 0.09
N GLY A 26 -3.22 2.91 -0.88
CA GLY A 26 -4.58 2.41 -0.73
C GLY A 26 -5.68 3.44 -0.99
N THR A 27 -5.32 4.70 -1.16
CA THR A 27 -6.31 5.77 -1.35
C THR A 27 -7.03 5.71 -2.69
N GLU A 28 -6.43 5.02 -3.67
CA GLU A 28 -6.94 4.91 -5.04
C GLU A 28 -8.09 3.92 -5.18
N TYR A 29 -8.31 3.07 -4.18
CA TYR A 29 -9.27 1.97 -4.26
C TYR A 29 -10.59 2.25 -3.54
N VAL A 30 -10.82 3.49 -3.14
CA VAL A 30 -12.09 3.91 -2.54
C VAL A 30 -13.22 3.66 -3.54
N GLY A 31 -14.25 2.98 -3.10
CA GLY A 31 -15.38 2.60 -3.94
C GLY A 31 -15.23 1.25 -4.63
N ALA A 32 -14.00 0.74 -4.77
CA ALA A 32 -13.76 -0.59 -5.34
C ALA A 32 -13.56 -1.67 -4.27
N LEU A 33 -13.22 -1.28 -3.04
CA LEU A 33 -12.90 -2.19 -1.95
C LEU A 33 -13.54 -1.73 -0.65
N ASP A 34 -14.14 -2.66 0.07
CA ASP A 34 -14.66 -2.43 1.41
C ASP A 34 -13.54 -2.61 2.44
N TYR A 35 -12.96 -1.51 2.87
CA TYR A 35 -11.84 -1.49 3.82
C TYR A 35 -12.21 -2.06 5.19
N SER A 36 -13.50 -2.10 5.54
CA SER A 36 -13.95 -2.65 6.82
C SER A 36 -13.68 -4.16 6.93
N LYS A 37 -13.50 -4.82 5.80
CA LYS A 37 -13.20 -6.27 5.73
C LYS A 37 -11.72 -6.59 5.84
N LEU A 38 -10.86 -5.58 5.81
CA LEU A 38 -9.41 -5.77 5.98
C LEU A 38 -9.04 -5.71 7.46
N GLY A 39 -8.06 -6.52 7.85
CA GLY A 39 -7.47 -6.45 9.18
C GLY A 39 -6.43 -5.35 9.28
N ALA A 40 -5.70 -5.10 8.19
CA ALA A 40 -4.69 -4.05 8.12
C ALA A 40 -4.43 -3.65 6.68
N VAL A 41 -3.88 -2.47 6.50
CA VAL A 41 -3.37 -1.98 5.22
C VAL A 41 -1.86 -1.78 5.36
N THR A 42 -1.10 -2.42 4.49
CA THR A 42 0.35 -2.21 4.42
C THR A 42 0.63 -1.13 3.38
N ALA A 43 1.02 0.03 3.85
CA ALA A 43 1.32 1.16 2.98
C ALA A 43 2.62 0.95 2.21
N LYS A 44 2.74 1.60 1.06
CA LYS A 44 3.97 1.65 0.28
C LYS A 44 5.10 2.28 1.10
N GLY A 45 6.34 1.84 0.84
CA GLY A 45 7.52 2.45 1.45
C GLY A 45 7.58 3.95 1.20
N VAL A 46 7.91 4.72 2.24
CA VAL A 46 7.96 6.18 2.19
C VAL A 46 9.40 6.64 2.16
N ARG A 47 9.73 7.50 1.19
CA ARG A 47 11.04 8.15 1.08
C ARG A 47 11.00 9.52 1.75
N LEU A 48 12.18 10.04 2.10
CA LEU A 48 12.28 11.40 2.65
C LEU A 48 11.76 12.43 1.63
N ASP A 49 12.30 12.37 0.41
CA ASP A 49 11.90 13.28 -0.67
C ASP A 49 10.99 12.57 -1.68
N ALA A 50 10.16 13.35 -2.37
CA ALA A 50 9.37 12.86 -3.48
C ALA A 50 10.29 12.34 -4.60
N TRP A 51 9.87 11.23 -5.23
CA TRP A 51 10.64 10.62 -6.31
C TRP A 51 9.69 10.00 -7.34
N PRO A 52 9.84 10.34 -8.64
CA PRO A 52 8.94 9.81 -9.67
C PRO A 52 9.22 8.34 -10.05
N GLY A 53 10.29 7.76 -9.53
CA GLY A 53 10.74 6.43 -9.93
C GLY A 53 11.64 6.47 -11.15
N ASN A 54 11.90 5.29 -11.70
CA ASN A 54 12.73 5.15 -12.89
C ASN A 54 12.02 5.63 -14.14
N PRO A 55 12.77 6.01 -15.22
CA PRO A 55 12.18 6.36 -16.51
C PRO A 55 11.37 5.20 -17.10
N MET A 56 10.36 5.54 -17.90
CA MET A 56 9.61 4.56 -18.69
C MET A 56 10.43 4.07 -19.89
N PRO A 57 10.30 2.79 -20.34
CA PRO A 57 9.43 1.75 -19.79
C PRO A 57 10.04 1.14 -18.52
N ARG A 58 9.22 0.83 -17.56
CA ARG A 58 9.67 0.24 -16.28
C ARG A 58 8.91 -1.02 -15.87
N HIS A 59 8.12 -1.56 -16.80
CA HIS A 59 7.48 -2.86 -16.69
C HIS A 59 7.80 -3.70 -17.92
N ALA A 60 7.92 -5.00 -17.76
CA ALA A 60 8.06 -5.95 -18.86
C ALA A 60 7.25 -7.20 -18.55
N GLU A 61 6.44 -7.60 -19.51
CA GLU A 61 5.71 -8.86 -19.45
C GLU A 61 6.66 -10.02 -19.70
N VAL A 62 6.57 -11.06 -18.88
CA VAL A 62 7.34 -12.29 -19.02
C VAL A 62 6.40 -13.48 -18.97
N ARG A 63 6.89 -14.66 -19.33
CA ARG A 63 6.08 -15.87 -19.28
C ARG A 63 5.62 -16.12 -17.84
N GLY A 64 4.29 -16.06 -17.63
CA GLY A 64 3.68 -16.30 -16.31
C GLY A 64 3.77 -15.15 -15.34
N GLY A 65 4.15 -13.94 -15.79
CA GLY A 65 4.24 -12.83 -14.87
C GLY A 65 4.63 -11.49 -15.48
N LEU A 66 5.02 -10.59 -14.59
CA LEU A 66 5.42 -9.23 -14.91
C LEU A 66 6.66 -8.88 -14.10
N VAL A 67 7.66 -8.31 -14.75
CA VAL A 67 8.86 -7.78 -14.10
C VAL A 67 8.77 -6.25 -14.11
N ASN A 68 9.20 -5.63 -13.03
CA ASN A 68 9.21 -4.17 -12.96
C ASN A 68 10.52 -3.64 -12.38
N ALA A 69 10.82 -2.39 -12.70
CA ALA A 69 11.89 -1.59 -12.14
C ALA A 69 11.37 -0.19 -11.87
N ILE A 70 10.38 -0.07 -11.00
CA ILE A 70 9.69 1.19 -10.70
C ILE A 70 10.62 2.15 -9.95
N GLY A 71 11.50 1.64 -9.10
CA GLY A 71 12.53 2.44 -8.44
C GLY A 71 12.03 3.22 -7.23
N LEU A 72 11.12 2.64 -6.46
CA LEU A 72 10.65 3.22 -5.20
C LEU A 72 10.05 4.62 -5.36
N GLN A 73 9.18 4.82 -6.34
CA GLN A 73 8.46 6.07 -6.51
C GLN A 73 7.62 6.40 -5.27
N GLY A 74 7.46 7.66 -4.97
CA GLY A 74 6.65 8.11 -3.85
C GLY A 74 6.55 9.62 -3.75
N THR A 75 5.63 10.07 -2.92
CA THR A 75 5.33 11.50 -2.74
C THR A 75 6.19 12.20 -1.70
N GLY A 76 7.01 11.44 -0.97
CA GLY A 76 7.83 11.95 0.13
C GLY A 76 7.11 11.93 1.48
N VAL A 77 7.89 11.96 2.56
CA VAL A 77 7.37 11.82 3.93
C VAL A 77 6.47 12.99 4.32
N ALA A 78 6.79 14.21 3.89
CA ALA A 78 5.96 15.38 4.22
C ALA A 78 4.53 15.22 3.69
N HIS A 79 4.39 14.90 2.40
CA HIS A 79 3.07 14.65 1.79
C HIS A 79 2.35 13.48 2.46
N PHE A 80 3.08 12.42 2.77
CA PHE A 80 2.52 11.25 3.45
C PHE A 80 1.90 11.63 4.81
N LEU A 81 2.62 12.40 5.63
CA LEU A 81 2.14 12.82 6.94
C LEU A 81 0.97 13.80 6.86
N GLU A 82 0.99 14.71 5.89
CA GLU A 82 -0.03 15.76 5.76
C GLU A 82 -1.32 15.27 5.10
N THR A 83 -1.23 14.32 4.18
CA THR A 83 -2.34 13.90 3.32
C THR A 83 -2.77 12.46 3.57
N THR A 84 -1.83 11.53 3.53
CA THR A 84 -2.14 10.08 3.58
C THR A 84 -2.51 9.62 4.98
N VAL A 85 -1.74 10.00 5.99
CA VAL A 85 -2.02 9.59 7.38
C VAL A 85 -3.39 10.08 7.86
N PRO A 86 -3.78 11.35 7.66
CA PRO A 86 -5.13 11.79 8.00
C PRO A 86 -6.23 11.00 7.29
N TRP A 87 -5.99 10.60 6.04
CA TRP A 87 -6.94 9.77 5.29
C TRP A 87 -7.16 8.41 5.95
N TYR A 88 -6.11 7.76 6.44
CA TYR A 88 -6.22 6.48 7.14
C TYR A 88 -7.03 6.56 8.44
N ARG A 89 -7.13 7.74 9.04
CA ARG A 89 -7.86 7.95 10.30
C ARG A 89 -9.37 8.15 10.12
N LYS A 90 -9.84 8.20 8.89
CA LYS A 90 -11.26 8.23 8.60
C LYS A 90 -11.86 6.84 8.76
#